data_d3877b4b1ddfab9c41a399ed8f4c0679
#
_entry.id   d3877b4b1ddfab9c41a399ed8f4c0679
#
_cell.length_a   1.000
_cell.length_b   1.000
_cell.length_c   1.000
_cell.angle_alpha   90.00
_cell.angle_beta   90.00
_cell.angle_gamma   90.00
#
_symmetry.space_group_name_H-M   'P 1'
#
loop_
_entity.id
_entity.type
_entity.pdbx_description
1 polymer ?
#
loop_
_entity_poly.entity_id
_entity_poly.type
_entity_poly.pdbx_seq_one_letter_code
_entity_poly.pdbx_strand_id
1 'polypeptide(L)'
;MKVLQINIFGNLSTGRIAVDIYRTLISEGHEGVIAFARNSVPDDVSYIKIGNNLGVYSDGVLTRLTDRAGFFSKNATRKLFKEIREYNPDIIHLHNLHGYYINVEILFEFLKQYRKPVVWTLHDCWAFTGHCCYYSMVGCEKWISGCHDCEQIHAYPKSLFIDNSKNNYGRKQKLFTSVPNMELVTVSKWLEGEVKKSFLKDLPCTTIYNGIDLNIFKPTDSDFRKKQGLENKTIILGVASTWDVRKGLDDFIKLSYMLSDEYKIVLVGVSKEEKKKLPKSILGIERTNSVEELAEIYTAVDMFFNASVEETFGLPTVEAMACGTPVIVYDCTA
;
A
#
# COMPACT_ATOMS: atom_id res chain seq x y z
N MET A 1 -15.85 -22.02 0.75
CA MET A 1 -14.78 -21.85 -0.25
C MET A 1 -13.43 -21.74 0.45
N LYS A 2 -12.35 -22.14 -0.22
CA LYS A 2 -10.96 -21.95 0.24
C LYS A 2 -10.32 -20.80 -0.52
N VAL A 3 -9.87 -19.77 0.18
CA VAL A 3 -9.24 -18.59 -0.43
C VAL A 3 -7.78 -18.50 0.02
N LEU A 4 -6.87 -18.42 -0.95
CA LEU A 4 -5.45 -18.13 -0.67
C LEU A 4 -5.16 -16.70 -1.09
N GLN A 5 -4.72 -15.87 -0.15
CA GLN A 5 -4.25 -14.53 -0.41
C GLN A 5 -2.73 -14.49 -0.53
N ILE A 6 -2.17 -13.75 -1.50
CA ILE A 6 -0.73 -13.57 -1.69
C ILE A 6 -0.40 -12.09 -1.56
N ASN A 7 0.43 -11.73 -0.56
CA ASN A 7 0.82 -10.35 -0.28
C ASN A 7 2.29 -10.27 0.18
N ILE A 8 2.90 -9.09 0.09
CA ILE A 8 4.25 -8.86 0.63
C ILE A 8 4.25 -8.85 2.16
N PHE A 9 3.30 -8.17 2.79
CA PHE A 9 3.20 -7.99 4.24
C PHE A 9 2.13 -8.88 4.86
N GLY A 10 2.41 -9.39 6.09
CA GLY A 10 1.43 -10.14 6.87
C GLY A 10 0.38 -9.26 7.56
N ASN A 11 0.78 -8.09 8.08
CA ASN A 11 -0.10 -7.25 8.91
C ASN A 11 0.10 -5.74 8.79
N LEU A 12 1.01 -5.25 7.95
CA LEU A 12 1.25 -3.82 7.75
C LEU A 12 0.77 -3.38 6.36
N SER A 13 0.36 -2.12 6.22
CA SER A 13 -0.11 -1.57 4.95
C SER A 13 -1.18 -2.48 4.33
N THR A 14 -0.97 -2.95 3.10
CA THR A 14 -1.87 -3.91 2.42
C THR A 14 -2.05 -5.24 3.16
N GLY A 15 -1.15 -5.58 4.11
CA GLY A 15 -1.33 -6.75 4.98
C GLY A 15 -2.50 -6.60 5.94
N ARG A 16 -2.81 -5.40 6.45
CA ARG A 16 -4.02 -5.16 7.25
C ARG A 16 -5.27 -5.49 6.42
N ILE A 17 -5.33 -5.00 5.19
CA ILE A 17 -6.45 -5.28 4.28
C ILE A 17 -6.61 -6.79 4.04
N ALA A 18 -5.50 -7.51 3.81
CA ALA A 18 -5.53 -8.96 3.65
C ALA A 18 -6.03 -9.70 4.91
N VAL A 19 -5.64 -9.23 6.11
CA VAL A 19 -6.12 -9.77 7.38
C VAL A 19 -7.60 -9.49 7.59
N ASP A 20 -8.09 -8.29 7.27
CA ASP A 20 -9.50 -7.95 7.40
C ASP A 20 -10.37 -8.77 6.44
N ILE A 21 -9.91 -8.96 5.20
CA ILE A 21 -10.56 -9.87 4.25
C ILE A 21 -10.53 -11.32 4.78
N TYR A 22 -9.41 -11.78 5.34
CA TYR A 22 -9.31 -13.11 5.94
C TYR A 22 -10.34 -13.30 7.07
N ARG A 23 -10.43 -12.35 7.99
CA ARG A 23 -11.39 -12.41 9.12
C ARG A 23 -12.84 -12.41 8.64
N THR A 24 -13.14 -11.60 7.60
CA THR A 24 -14.47 -11.61 6.96
C THR A 24 -14.77 -12.97 6.33
N LEU A 25 -13.82 -13.57 5.62
CA LEU A 25 -14.00 -14.92 5.05
C LEU A 25 -14.30 -15.96 6.13
N ILE A 26 -13.57 -15.92 7.24
CA ILE A 26 -13.81 -16.86 8.37
C ILE A 26 -15.18 -16.63 9.00
N SER A 27 -15.58 -15.37 9.21
CA SER A 27 -16.90 -15.05 9.80
C SER A 27 -18.08 -15.49 8.93
N GLU A 28 -17.89 -15.55 7.61
CA GLU A 28 -18.86 -16.03 6.62
C GLU A 28 -18.77 -17.56 6.40
N GLY A 29 -18.02 -18.29 7.21
CA GLY A 29 -17.91 -19.75 7.15
C GLY A 29 -17.03 -20.26 6.01
N HIS A 30 -16.09 -19.46 5.52
CA HIS A 30 -15.12 -19.86 4.52
C HIS A 30 -13.77 -20.20 5.15
N GLU A 31 -12.89 -20.84 4.38
CA GLU A 31 -11.51 -21.10 4.78
C GLU A 31 -10.59 -20.07 4.11
N GLY A 32 -9.61 -19.56 4.85
CA GLY A 32 -8.62 -18.61 4.37
C GLY A 32 -7.18 -18.98 4.75
N VAL A 33 -6.22 -18.54 3.94
CA VAL A 33 -4.80 -18.56 4.27
C VAL A 33 -4.11 -17.36 3.62
N ILE A 34 -3.16 -16.73 4.34
CA ILE A 34 -2.36 -15.63 3.82
C ILE A 34 -0.93 -16.09 3.57
N ALA A 35 -0.51 -16.09 2.31
CA ALA A 35 0.88 -16.32 1.92
C ALA A 35 1.61 -14.97 1.89
N PHE A 36 2.65 -14.79 2.74
CA PHE A 36 3.35 -13.52 2.86
C PHE A 36 4.86 -13.68 3.07
N ALA A 37 5.62 -12.60 2.85
CA ALA A 37 7.08 -12.65 2.96
C ALA A 37 7.65 -11.84 4.13
N ARG A 38 7.05 -10.72 4.50
CA ARG A 38 7.61 -9.77 5.49
C ARG A 38 6.68 -9.56 6.67
N ASN A 39 7.28 -9.27 7.82
CA ASN A 39 6.61 -9.13 9.11
C ASN A 39 5.96 -10.44 9.61
N SER A 40 4.96 -10.34 10.45
CA SER A 40 4.16 -11.43 11.01
C SER A 40 2.70 -11.25 10.62
N VAL A 41 1.89 -12.23 10.90
CA VAL A 41 0.43 -12.13 10.95
C VAL A 41 -0.03 -12.19 12.40
N PRO A 42 -1.26 -11.75 12.72
CA PRO A 42 -1.89 -12.03 14.02
C PRO A 42 -2.02 -13.54 14.29
N ASP A 43 -2.09 -13.92 15.57
CA ASP A 43 -2.12 -15.35 15.99
C ASP A 43 -3.39 -16.09 15.51
N ASP A 44 -4.47 -15.36 15.22
CA ASP A 44 -5.72 -15.90 14.70
C ASP A 44 -5.70 -16.17 13.18
N VAL A 45 -4.61 -15.85 12.48
CA VAL A 45 -4.52 -15.94 11.02
C VAL A 45 -3.69 -17.15 10.58
N SER A 46 -4.30 -18.04 9.78
CA SER A 46 -3.57 -19.11 9.10
C SER A 46 -2.69 -18.58 7.99
N TYR A 47 -1.45 -19.06 7.89
CA TYR A 47 -0.49 -18.48 6.96
C TYR A 47 0.48 -19.45 6.31
N ILE A 48 1.05 -19.01 5.20
CA ILE A 48 2.19 -19.61 4.50
C ILE A 48 3.32 -18.58 4.43
N LYS A 49 4.53 -18.92 4.86
CA LYS A 49 5.68 -18.03 4.77
C LYS A 49 6.39 -18.18 3.43
N ILE A 50 6.48 -17.07 2.66
CA ILE A 50 7.17 -17.04 1.36
C ILE A 50 8.63 -16.62 1.57
N GLY A 51 9.55 -17.56 1.34
CA GLY A 51 10.99 -17.28 1.46
C GLY A 51 11.45 -16.90 2.87
N ASN A 52 12.52 -16.12 2.94
CA ASN A 52 13.12 -15.62 4.18
C ASN A 52 13.71 -14.22 4.00
N ASN A 53 14.14 -13.60 5.10
CA ASN A 53 14.68 -12.24 5.08
C ASN A 53 15.93 -12.07 4.20
N LEU A 54 16.81 -13.08 4.15
CA LEU A 54 18.00 -13.04 3.30
C LEU A 54 17.62 -13.03 1.82
N GLY A 55 16.61 -13.83 1.42
CA GLY A 55 16.07 -13.83 0.05
C GLY A 55 15.47 -12.49 -0.32
N VAL A 56 14.69 -11.88 0.57
CA VAL A 56 14.11 -10.53 0.37
C VAL A 56 15.22 -9.49 0.23
N TYR A 57 16.25 -9.54 1.07
CA TYR A 57 17.37 -8.62 0.99
C TYR A 57 18.15 -8.76 -0.33
N SER A 58 18.49 -9.99 -0.73
CA SER A 58 19.21 -10.24 -1.97
C SER A 58 18.42 -9.84 -3.22
N ASP A 59 17.10 -10.09 -3.24
CA ASP A 59 16.20 -9.62 -4.31
C ASP A 59 16.18 -8.08 -4.38
N GLY A 60 16.12 -7.41 -3.21
CA GLY A 60 16.18 -5.96 -3.12
C GLY A 60 17.49 -5.38 -3.67
N VAL A 61 18.63 -6.01 -3.39
CA VAL A 61 19.93 -5.62 -3.94
C VAL A 61 19.97 -5.81 -5.45
N LEU A 62 19.56 -6.99 -5.93
CA LEU A 62 19.52 -7.29 -7.37
C LEU A 62 18.57 -6.34 -8.11
N THR A 63 17.42 -6.01 -7.52
CA THR A 63 16.50 -5.02 -8.10
C THR A 63 17.16 -3.66 -8.23
N ARG A 64 17.86 -3.18 -7.19
CA ARG A 64 18.57 -1.89 -7.24
C ARG A 64 19.66 -1.83 -8.30
N LEU A 65 20.28 -2.96 -8.58
CA LEU A 65 21.35 -3.03 -9.59
C LEU A 65 20.84 -3.20 -11.01
N THR A 66 19.63 -3.74 -11.20
CA THR A 66 19.15 -4.17 -12.53
C THR A 66 17.80 -3.62 -12.95
N ASP A 67 17.12 -2.89 -12.07
CA ASP A 67 15.75 -2.41 -12.27
C ASP A 67 14.74 -3.53 -12.65
N ARG A 68 14.81 -4.67 -11.98
CA ARG A 68 13.97 -5.85 -12.30
C ARG A 68 13.13 -6.30 -11.10
N ALA A 69 12.40 -5.37 -10.48
CA ALA A 69 11.48 -5.66 -9.37
C ALA A 69 10.42 -6.69 -9.79
N GLY A 70 10.23 -7.73 -8.95
CA GLY A 70 9.28 -8.81 -9.20
C GLY A 70 9.79 -9.92 -10.12
N PHE A 71 11.05 -9.88 -10.57
CA PHE A 71 11.61 -10.90 -11.48
C PHE A 71 12.70 -11.78 -10.83
N PHE A 72 12.93 -11.63 -9.54
CA PHE A 72 13.84 -12.47 -8.76
C PHE A 72 13.06 -13.47 -7.88
N SER A 73 13.63 -13.94 -6.77
CA SER A 73 12.97 -14.82 -5.79
C SER A 73 12.39 -16.15 -6.37
N LYS A 74 12.97 -16.68 -7.46
CA LYS A 74 12.46 -17.86 -8.19
C LYS A 74 12.25 -19.08 -7.29
N ASN A 75 13.20 -19.37 -6.39
CA ASN A 75 13.15 -20.55 -5.53
C ASN A 75 12.03 -20.44 -4.47
N ALA A 76 11.84 -19.25 -3.88
CA ALA A 76 10.77 -18.99 -2.94
C ALA A 76 9.40 -19.15 -3.62
N THR A 77 9.26 -18.64 -4.85
CA THR A 77 8.04 -18.74 -5.64
C THR A 77 7.72 -20.20 -6.01
N ARG A 78 8.73 -21.01 -6.41
CA ARG A 78 8.50 -22.45 -6.70
C ARG A 78 8.07 -23.24 -5.48
N LYS A 79 8.63 -22.94 -4.29
CA LYS A 79 8.21 -23.58 -3.05
C LYS A 79 6.75 -23.25 -2.72
N LEU A 80 6.32 -21.99 -2.93
CA LEU A 80 4.95 -21.60 -2.74
C LEU A 80 3.97 -22.43 -3.60
N PHE A 81 4.35 -22.87 -4.79
CA PHE A 81 3.46 -23.69 -5.63
C PHE A 81 3.13 -25.05 -5.02
N LYS A 82 4.03 -25.63 -4.23
CA LYS A 82 3.75 -26.87 -3.49
C LYS A 82 2.66 -26.60 -2.44
N GLU A 83 2.83 -25.56 -1.64
CA GLU A 83 1.85 -25.14 -0.63
C GLU A 83 0.48 -24.81 -1.25
N ILE A 84 0.44 -24.13 -2.41
CA ILE A 84 -0.79 -23.84 -3.14
C ILE A 84 -1.51 -25.14 -3.56
N ARG A 85 -0.76 -26.12 -4.09
CA ARG A 85 -1.35 -27.40 -4.50
C ARG A 85 -1.85 -28.21 -3.32
N GLU A 86 -1.12 -28.22 -2.20
CA GLU A 86 -1.50 -28.93 -0.96
C GLU A 86 -2.75 -28.28 -0.33
N TYR A 87 -2.82 -26.96 -0.25
CA TYR A 87 -3.99 -26.25 0.26
C TYR A 87 -5.18 -26.36 -0.70
N ASN A 88 -4.93 -26.43 -2.02
CA ASN A 88 -5.93 -26.53 -3.09
C ASN A 88 -7.04 -25.46 -2.99
N PRO A 89 -6.69 -24.16 -3.10
CA PRO A 89 -7.67 -23.08 -2.99
C PRO A 89 -8.70 -23.12 -4.12
N ASP A 90 -9.91 -22.64 -3.85
CA ASP A 90 -10.91 -22.37 -4.86
C ASP A 90 -10.64 -21.06 -5.59
N ILE A 91 -10.08 -20.08 -4.87
CA ILE A 91 -9.73 -18.74 -5.37
C ILE A 91 -8.32 -18.37 -4.90
N ILE A 92 -7.51 -17.78 -5.80
CA ILE A 92 -6.26 -17.14 -5.46
C ILE A 92 -6.44 -15.63 -5.54
N HIS A 93 -6.23 -14.94 -4.41
CA HIS A 93 -6.35 -13.50 -4.31
C HIS A 93 -4.95 -12.86 -4.21
N LEU A 94 -4.58 -12.11 -5.23
CA LEU A 94 -3.30 -11.41 -5.30
C LEU A 94 -3.45 -9.98 -4.78
N HIS A 95 -2.45 -9.51 -4.05
CA HIS A 95 -2.29 -8.12 -3.63
C HIS A 95 -1.00 -7.55 -4.22
N ASN A 96 -0.13 -6.90 -3.41
CA ASN A 96 1.13 -6.36 -3.89
C ASN A 96 2.14 -7.45 -4.23
N LEU A 97 2.47 -7.57 -5.51
CA LEU A 97 3.44 -8.54 -6.03
C LEU A 97 4.86 -7.96 -6.17
N HIS A 98 5.04 -6.67 -5.96
CA HIS A 98 6.37 -6.06 -5.78
C HIS A 98 6.81 -6.15 -4.30
N GLY A 99 8.08 -5.80 -3.99
CA GLY A 99 8.58 -5.84 -2.62
C GLY A 99 9.59 -6.95 -2.37
N TYR A 100 10.17 -7.51 -3.44
CA TYR A 100 11.39 -8.34 -3.38
C TYR A 100 11.18 -9.75 -2.80
N TYR A 101 10.08 -10.43 -3.10
CA TYR A 101 9.75 -11.70 -2.45
C TYR A 101 9.22 -12.78 -3.39
N ILE A 102 8.75 -12.40 -4.56
CA ILE A 102 8.08 -13.29 -5.51
C ILE A 102 8.57 -13.03 -6.93
N ASN A 103 8.57 -14.06 -7.76
CA ASN A 103 8.86 -13.94 -9.18
C ASN A 103 7.55 -13.99 -9.97
N VAL A 104 7.16 -12.84 -10.53
CA VAL A 104 5.89 -12.72 -11.24
C VAL A 104 5.84 -13.54 -12.52
N GLU A 105 6.98 -13.76 -13.20
CA GLU A 105 7.03 -14.53 -14.45
C GLU A 105 6.60 -15.98 -14.20
N ILE A 106 7.24 -16.66 -13.25
CA ILE A 106 6.88 -18.06 -12.95
C ILE A 106 5.57 -18.17 -12.17
N LEU A 107 5.17 -17.13 -11.42
CA LEU A 107 3.86 -17.09 -10.77
C LEU A 107 2.73 -17.08 -11.81
N PHE A 108 2.78 -16.15 -12.78
CA PHE A 108 1.71 -16.01 -13.77
C PHE A 108 1.65 -17.20 -14.73
N GLU A 109 2.81 -17.79 -15.09
CA GLU A 109 2.84 -19.05 -15.83
C GLU A 109 2.18 -20.21 -15.04
N PHE A 110 2.42 -20.28 -13.73
CA PHE A 110 1.75 -21.23 -12.85
C PHE A 110 0.24 -20.97 -12.80
N LEU A 111 -0.22 -19.73 -12.58
CA LEU A 111 -1.63 -19.37 -12.50
C LEU A 111 -2.39 -19.72 -13.80
N LYS A 112 -1.77 -19.45 -14.94
CA LYS A 112 -2.29 -19.79 -16.26
C LYS A 112 -2.54 -21.30 -16.42
N GLN A 113 -1.63 -22.14 -15.90
CA GLN A 113 -1.74 -23.60 -15.95
C GLN A 113 -2.67 -24.15 -14.86
N TYR A 114 -2.70 -23.53 -13.69
CA TYR A 114 -3.49 -23.96 -12.54
C TYR A 114 -4.99 -23.73 -12.73
N ARG A 115 -5.39 -22.76 -13.56
CA ARG A 115 -6.75 -22.48 -14.04
C ARG A 115 -7.81 -22.20 -12.97
N LYS A 116 -7.43 -21.96 -11.72
CA LYS A 116 -8.36 -21.49 -10.70
C LYS A 116 -8.66 -20.01 -10.91
N PRO A 117 -9.83 -19.53 -10.47
CA PRO A 117 -10.12 -18.09 -10.46
C PRO A 117 -9.05 -17.30 -9.72
N VAL A 118 -8.65 -16.18 -10.29
CA VAL A 118 -7.68 -15.25 -9.73
C VAL A 118 -8.35 -13.89 -9.57
N VAL A 119 -8.35 -13.36 -8.37
CA VAL A 119 -8.68 -11.96 -8.08
C VAL A 119 -7.38 -11.22 -7.82
N TRP A 120 -7.17 -10.06 -8.42
CA TRP A 120 -5.99 -9.24 -8.16
C TRP A 120 -6.40 -7.84 -7.74
N THR A 121 -6.29 -7.55 -6.44
CA THR A 121 -6.50 -6.19 -5.91
C THR A 121 -5.27 -5.33 -6.13
N LEU A 122 -5.42 -4.28 -6.91
CA LEU A 122 -4.39 -3.28 -7.17
C LEU A 122 -4.45 -2.19 -6.10
N HIS A 123 -3.33 -2.03 -5.38
CA HIS A 123 -3.18 -1.01 -4.34
C HIS A 123 -2.30 0.16 -4.77
N ASP A 124 -1.67 0.05 -5.92
CA ASP A 124 -0.84 1.07 -6.58
C ASP A 124 -0.75 0.79 -8.09
N CYS A 125 0.04 1.57 -8.81
CA CYS A 125 0.14 1.52 -10.25
C CYS A 125 1.23 0.57 -10.78
N TRP A 126 1.98 -0.12 -9.91
CA TRP A 126 3.11 -0.95 -10.33
C TRP A 126 2.71 -2.05 -11.34
N ALA A 127 1.50 -2.56 -11.24
CA ALA A 127 1.01 -3.64 -12.11
C ALA A 127 1.08 -3.28 -13.60
N PHE A 128 0.81 -2.04 -13.97
CA PHE A 128 0.74 -1.59 -15.36
C PHE A 128 1.80 -0.56 -15.77
N THR A 129 2.78 -0.28 -14.92
CA THR A 129 3.96 0.52 -15.26
C THR A 129 5.18 -0.36 -15.52
N GLY A 130 6.25 0.20 -16.09
CA GLY A 130 7.52 -0.52 -16.29
C GLY A 130 8.42 -0.51 -15.05
N HIS A 131 8.21 0.43 -14.11
CA HIS A 131 9.05 0.63 -12.94
C HIS A 131 8.24 1.06 -11.72
N CYS A 132 7.73 2.29 -11.70
CA CYS A 132 7.23 2.99 -10.54
C CYS A 132 5.85 2.51 -10.06
N CYS A 133 5.57 2.75 -8.76
CA CYS A 133 4.25 2.53 -8.16
C CYS A 133 3.35 3.77 -8.28
N TYR A 134 3.94 4.94 -8.50
CA TYR A 134 3.29 6.24 -8.56
C TYR A 134 3.94 7.09 -9.64
N TYR A 135 3.18 7.91 -10.36
CA TYR A 135 3.68 8.70 -11.50
C TYR A 135 2.94 10.03 -11.70
N SER A 136 1.83 10.28 -11.02
CA SER A 136 1.00 11.46 -11.24
C SER A 136 1.72 12.74 -10.85
N MET A 137 2.49 12.71 -9.76
CA MET A 137 3.27 13.88 -9.29
C MET A 137 4.27 14.39 -10.33
N VAL A 138 4.82 13.52 -11.18
CA VAL A 138 5.74 13.90 -12.26
C VAL A 138 5.04 14.03 -13.62
N GLY A 139 3.74 13.83 -13.68
CA GLY A 139 2.95 13.95 -14.91
C GLY A 139 3.33 12.93 -16.00
N CYS A 140 3.84 11.76 -15.62
CA CYS A 140 4.30 10.76 -16.60
C CYS A 140 3.13 9.99 -17.19
N GLU A 141 3.02 9.99 -18.53
CA GLU A 141 2.00 9.24 -19.28
C GLU A 141 2.59 8.09 -20.13
N LYS A 142 3.90 7.83 -20.03
CA LYS A 142 4.59 6.79 -20.84
C LYS A 142 4.01 5.39 -20.62
N TRP A 143 3.48 5.11 -19.42
CA TRP A 143 2.86 3.84 -19.07
C TRP A 143 1.60 3.50 -19.88
N ILE A 144 0.97 4.47 -20.54
CA ILE A 144 -0.22 4.26 -21.38
C ILE A 144 0.16 3.45 -22.64
N SER A 145 1.28 3.78 -23.28
CA SER A 145 1.70 3.19 -24.55
C SER A 145 2.98 2.37 -24.50
N GLY A 146 3.80 2.56 -23.46
CA GLY A 146 5.06 1.84 -23.26
C GLY A 146 6.07 2.63 -22.45
N CYS A 147 6.45 2.15 -21.26
CA CYS A 147 7.46 2.77 -20.43
C CYS A 147 8.85 2.72 -21.08
N HIS A 148 9.59 3.80 -20.95
CA HIS A 148 11.00 3.95 -21.33
C HIS A 148 11.56 5.23 -20.70
N ASP A 149 12.88 5.35 -20.57
CA ASP A 149 13.56 6.54 -20.03
C ASP A 149 12.84 7.07 -18.78
N CYS A 150 12.84 6.22 -17.71
CA CYS A 150 12.02 6.42 -16.55
C CYS A 150 12.59 7.55 -15.67
N GLU A 151 11.85 8.65 -15.52
CA GLU A 151 12.21 9.78 -14.66
C GLU A 151 12.17 9.42 -13.17
N GLN A 152 11.41 8.37 -12.82
CA GLN A 152 11.22 7.89 -11.48
C GLN A 152 12.16 6.72 -11.09
N ILE A 153 13.26 6.53 -11.80
CA ILE A 153 14.17 5.39 -11.60
C ILE A 153 14.72 5.31 -10.16
N HIS A 154 14.82 6.45 -9.48
CA HIS A 154 15.27 6.55 -8.10
C HIS A 154 14.14 6.49 -7.07
N ALA A 155 12.88 6.51 -7.52
CA ALA A 155 11.73 6.24 -6.67
C ALA A 155 11.55 4.73 -6.41
N TYR A 156 10.60 4.36 -5.56
CA TYR A 156 10.33 2.94 -5.29
C TYR A 156 9.58 2.27 -6.46
N PRO A 157 10.02 1.06 -6.85
CA PRO A 157 11.15 0.25 -6.38
C PRO A 157 12.48 0.73 -6.98
N LYS A 158 13.35 1.30 -6.13
CA LYS A 158 14.54 2.06 -6.54
C LYS A 158 15.53 1.24 -7.39
N SER A 159 15.99 1.80 -8.50
CA SER A 159 17.21 1.40 -9.22
C SER A 159 18.32 2.44 -9.03
N LEU A 160 19.59 2.00 -9.06
CA LEU A 160 20.73 2.89 -8.85
C LEU A 160 21.25 3.51 -10.16
N PHE A 161 21.28 2.71 -11.25
CA PHE A 161 21.93 3.12 -12.48
C PHE A 161 21.21 2.66 -13.74
N ILE A 162 20.50 1.53 -13.68
CA ILE A 162 19.92 0.89 -14.87
C ILE A 162 18.44 1.23 -14.96
N ASP A 163 18.00 1.72 -16.10
CA ASP A 163 16.60 1.79 -16.48
C ASP A 163 16.23 0.58 -17.35
N ASN A 164 15.47 -0.33 -16.77
CA ASN A 164 14.92 -1.49 -17.46
C ASN A 164 13.40 -1.38 -17.67
N SER A 165 12.84 -0.18 -17.50
CA SER A 165 11.40 0.07 -17.53
C SER A 165 10.73 -0.41 -18.82
N LYS A 166 11.37 -0.23 -19.99
CA LYS A 166 10.87 -0.70 -21.29
C LYS A 166 10.71 -2.22 -21.33
N ASN A 167 11.72 -2.96 -20.88
CA ASN A 167 11.70 -4.42 -20.85
C ASN A 167 10.68 -4.93 -19.82
N ASN A 168 10.67 -4.34 -18.64
CA ASN A 168 9.74 -4.73 -17.58
C ASN A 168 8.28 -4.52 -18.01
N TYR A 169 7.99 -3.38 -18.68
CA TYR A 169 6.67 -3.07 -19.22
C TYR A 169 6.21 -4.16 -20.20
N GLY A 170 7.02 -4.45 -21.23
CA GLY A 170 6.65 -5.45 -22.23
C GLY A 170 6.51 -6.87 -21.67
N ARG A 171 7.33 -7.22 -20.65
CA ARG A 171 7.19 -8.51 -19.95
C ARG A 171 5.93 -8.57 -19.12
N LYS A 172 5.64 -7.55 -18.31
CA LYS A 172 4.42 -7.45 -17.51
C LYS A 172 3.18 -7.51 -18.39
N GLN A 173 3.14 -6.77 -19.49
CA GLN A 173 2.04 -6.80 -20.44
C GLN A 173 1.73 -8.23 -20.89
N LYS A 174 2.74 -8.97 -21.37
CA LYS A 174 2.56 -10.36 -21.83
C LYS A 174 2.11 -11.31 -20.74
N LEU A 175 2.65 -11.15 -19.52
CA LEU A 175 2.36 -12.04 -18.41
C LEU A 175 0.98 -11.77 -17.81
N PHE A 176 0.69 -10.52 -17.48
CA PHE A 176 -0.47 -10.15 -16.70
C PHE A 176 -1.78 -10.23 -17.50
N THR A 177 -1.70 -10.16 -18.83
CA THR A 177 -2.87 -10.38 -19.70
C THR A 177 -3.04 -11.84 -20.14
N SER A 178 -2.21 -12.78 -19.66
CA SER A 178 -2.22 -14.17 -20.13
C SER A 178 -3.05 -15.15 -19.30
N VAL A 179 -3.51 -14.74 -18.11
CA VAL A 179 -4.28 -15.61 -17.18
C VAL A 179 -5.76 -15.52 -17.52
N PRO A 180 -6.41 -16.63 -17.95
CA PRO A 180 -7.74 -16.57 -18.55
C PRO A 180 -8.88 -16.25 -17.57
N ASN A 181 -8.72 -16.59 -16.28
CA ASN A 181 -9.76 -16.43 -15.25
C ASN A 181 -9.33 -15.42 -14.20
N MET A 182 -8.80 -14.28 -14.62
CA MET A 182 -8.34 -13.23 -13.73
C MET A 182 -9.25 -12.01 -13.81
N GLU A 183 -9.68 -11.53 -12.64
CA GLU A 183 -10.43 -10.29 -12.45
C GLU A 183 -9.59 -9.31 -11.61
N LEU A 184 -9.61 -8.05 -12.01
CA LEU A 184 -8.95 -6.97 -11.27
C LEU A 184 -9.94 -6.32 -10.30
N VAL A 185 -9.45 -6.00 -9.12
CA VAL A 185 -10.13 -5.12 -8.18
C VAL A 185 -9.28 -3.87 -7.99
N THR A 186 -9.89 -2.69 -8.15
CA THR A 186 -9.25 -1.41 -7.85
C THR A 186 -9.84 -0.82 -6.58
N VAL A 187 -9.00 -0.16 -5.78
CA VAL A 187 -9.40 0.39 -4.48
C VAL A 187 -10.04 1.77 -4.59
N SER A 188 -10.11 2.33 -5.80
CA SER A 188 -10.79 3.61 -6.08
C SER A 188 -11.21 3.73 -7.55
N LYS A 189 -12.15 4.65 -7.81
CA LYS A 189 -12.57 4.99 -9.18
C LYS A 189 -11.45 5.64 -9.99
N TRP A 190 -10.58 6.42 -9.35
CA TRP A 190 -9.38 6.95 -9.99
C TRP A 190 -8.51 5.82 -10.53
N LEU A 191 -8.16 4.84 -9.70
CA LEU A 191 -7.31 3.73 -10.11
C LEU A 191 -7.98 2.85 -11.18
N GLU A 192 -9.31 2.67 -11.14
CA GLU A 192 -10.06 2.01 -12.23
C GLU A 192 -9.91 2.77 -13.54
N GLY A 193 -10.01 4.11 -13.50
CA GLY A 193 -9.80 4.97 -14.66
C GLY A 193 -8.38 4.81 -15.25
N GLU A 194 -7.37 4.68 -14.40
CA GLU A 194 -5.97 4.45 -14.83
C GLU A 194 -5.79 3.04 -15.43
N VAL A 195 -6.36 2.00 -14.81
CA VAL A 195 -6.37 0.63 -15.37
C VAL A 195 -6.97 0.62 -16.78
N LYS A 196 -8.08 1.34 -16.99
CA LYS A 196 -8.76 1.42 -18.30
C LYS A 196 -7.94 2.12 -19.39
N LYS A 197 -6.93 2.91 -19.04
CA LYS A 197 -5.98 3.51 -19.99
C LYS A 197 -4.75 2.63 -20.23
N SER A 198 -4.52 1.63 -19.39
CA SER A 198 -3.32 0.78 -19.40
C SER A 198 -3.46 -0.44 -20.32
N PHE A 199 -2.41 -1.25 -20.41
CA PHE A 199 -2.47 -2.54 -21.10
C PHE A 199 -3.35 -3.59 -20.41
N LEU A 200 -3.83 -3.32 -19.18
CA LEU A 200 -4.78 -4.18 -18.47
C LEU A 200 -6.25 -3.87 -18.78
N LYS A 201 -6.54 -2.91 -19.64
CA LYS A 201 -7.88 -2.37 -19.95
C LYS A 201 -8.92 -3.42 -20.37
N ASP A 202 -8.46 -4.52 -20.97
CA ASP A 202 -9.35 -5.57 -21.50
C ASP A 202 -9.66 -6.67 -20.45
N LEU A 203 -9.05 -6.61 -19.26
CA LEU A 203 -9.39 -7.50 -18.17
C LEU A 203 -10.64 -7.01 -17.43
N PRO A 204 -11.51 -7.92 -16.97
CA PRO A 204 -12.61 -7.56 -16.07
C PRO A 204 -12.05 -6.78 -14.86
N CYS A 205 -12.66 -5.66 -14.54
CA CYS A 205 -12.20 -4.78 -13.48
C CYS A 205 -13.38 -4.18 -12.72
N THR A 206 -13.37 -4.35 -11.40
CA THR A 206 -14.40 -3.83 -10.49
C THR A 206 -13.76 -2.95 -9.43
N THR A 207 -14.37 -1.81 -9.11
CA THR A 207 -13.93 -0.99 -7.97
C THR A 207 -14.57 -1.49 -6.68
N ILE A 208 -13.74 -1.85 -5.71
CA ILE A 208 -14.14 -2.14 -4.33
C ILE A 208 -13.26 -1.30 -3.42
N TYR A 209 -13.84 -0.30 -2.76
CA TYR A 209 -13.13 0.56 -1.82
C TYR A 209 -12.60 -0.25 -0.63
N ASN A 210 -11.42 0.15 -0.11
CA ASN A 210 -10.91 -0.46 1.12
C ASN A 210 -11.88 -0.19 2.29
N GLY A 211 -12.18 -1.23 3.06
CA GLY A 211 -12.87 -1.10 4.33
C GLY A 211 -11.93 -0.64 5.45
N ILE A 212 -12.54 -0.14 6.53
CA ILE A 212 -11.87 0.13 7.81
C ILE A 212 -12.70 -0.48 8.94
N ASP A 213 -12.04 -0.82 10.04
CA ASP A 213 -12.73 -1.36 11.22
C ASP A 213 -13.41 -0.23 12.02
N LEU A 214 -14.73 -0.11 11.90
CA LEU A 214 -15.54 0.88 12.62
C LEU A 214 -15.71 0.57 14.11
N ASN A 215 -15.27 -0.58 14.61
CA ASN A 215 -15.18 -0.83 16.04
C ASN A 215 -13.97 -0.12 16.65
N ILE A 216 -12.93 0.11 15.85
CA ILE A 216 -11.69 0.82 16.24
C ILE A 216 -11.81 2.30 15.87
N PHE A 217 -12.01 2.58 14.57
CA PHE A 217 -12.10 3.97 14.08
C PHE A 217 -13.51 4.51 14.23
N LYS A 218 -13.76 5.16 15.34
CA LYS A 218 -15.01 5.83 15.71
C LYS A 218 -14.71 6.95 16.70
N PRO A 219 -15.61 7.92 16.88
CA PRO A 219 -15.48 8.88 17.97
C PRO A 219 -15.29 8.16 19.31
N THR A 220 -14.22 8.47 20.03
CA THR A 220 -13.84 7.82 21.28
C THR A 220 -13.29 8.84 22.28
N ASP A 221 -13.38 8.54 23.57
CA ASP A 221 -12.77 9.38 24.58
C ASP A 221 -11.25 9.40 24.43
N SER A 222 -10.66 10.59 24.57
CA SER A 222 -9.23 10.79 24.40
C SER A 222 -8.68 11.82 25.37
N ASP A 223 -7.61 11.48 26.04
CA ASP A 223 -6.84 12.39 26.88
C ASP A 223 -5.59 12.95 26.16
N PHE A 224 -5.49 12.75 24.87
CA PHE A 224 -4.35 13.18 24.06
C PHE A 224 -4.02 14.66 24.22
N ARG A 225 -5.02 15.56 24.13
CA ARG A 225 -4.80 17.00 24.31
C ARG A 225 -4.19 17.32 25.68
N LYS A 226 -4.71 16.72 26.75
CA LYS A 226 -4.22 16.90 28.11
C LYS A 226 -2.79 16.36 28.26
N LYS A 227 -2.52 15.16 27.77
CA LYS A 227 -1.18 14.53 27.79
C LYS A 227 -0.13 15.36 27.07
N GLN A 228 -0.52 16.07 26.01
CA GLN A 228 0.39 16.89 25.19
C GLN A 228 0.36 18.38 25.58
N GLY A 229 -0.47 18.82 26.52
CA GLY A 229 -0.63 20.23 26.90
C GLY A 229 -1.21 21.09 25.78
N LEU A 230 -2.18 20.54 25.02
CA LEU A 230 -2.76 21.14 23.82
C LEU A 230 -4.25 21.48 23.96
N GLU A 231 -4.78 21.60 25.20
CA GLU A 231 -6.21 21.81 25.48
C GLU A 231 -6.75 23.09 24.85
N ASN A 232 -5.92 24.13 24.75
CA ASN A 232 -6.29 25.45 24.23
C ASN A 232 -5.77 25.69 22.80
N LYS A 233 -5.43 24.64 22.04
CA LYS A 233 -4.92 24.75 20.67
C LYS A 233 -5.92 24.21 19.67
N THR A 234 -5.97 24.82 18.50
CA THR A 234 -6.56 24.21 17.32
C THR A 234 -5.54 23.27 16.68
N ILE A 235 -5.86 21.99 16.58
CA ILE A 235 -4.90 20.95 16.19
C ILE A 235 -5.17 20.51 14.76
N ILE A 236 -4.13 20.58 13.91
CA ILE A 236 -4.12 20.07 12.55
C ILE A 236 -3.27 18.79 12.54
N LEU A 237 -3.87 17.67 12.18
CA LEU A 237 -3.21 16.37 12.17
C LEU A 237 -2.80 15.97 10.75
N GLY A 238 -1.60 15.42 10.62
CA GLY A 238 -1.13 14.67 9.45
C GLY A 238 -0.67 13.29 9.87
N VAL A 239 -1.01 12.26 9.08
CA VAL A 239 -0.63 10.86 9.35
C VAL A 239 -0.06 10.22 8.10
N ALA A 240 1.15 9.67 8.21
CA ALA A 240 1.76 8.87 7.14
C ALA A 240 2.61 7.74 7.74
N SER A 241 2.76 6.63 7.03
CA SER A 241 3.70 5.57 7.43
C SER A 241 5.16 5.93 7.14
N THR A 242 5.38 6.82 6.19
CA THR A 242 6.67 7.38 5.79
C THR A 242 6.41 8.74 5.18
N TRP A 243 7.13 9.75 5.64
CA TRP A 243 7.02 11.10 5.11
C TRP A 243 8.03 11.30 3.98
N ASP A 244 7.54 11.56 2.80
CA ASP A 244 8.29 11.90 1.59
C ASP A 244 7.65 13.09 0.89
N VAL A 245 8.24 13.53 -0.24
CA VAL A 245 7.72 14.67 -1.02
C VAL A 245 6.27 14.44 -1.44
N ARG A 246 5.91 13.21 -1.76
CA ARG A 246 4.55 12.83 -2.17
C ARG A 246 3.53 12.96 -1.03
N LYS A 247 3.96 12.77 0.21
CA LYS A 247 3.12 12.88 1.42
C LYS A 247 3.06 14.30 2.00
N GLY A 248 3.76 15.26 1.38
CA GLY A 248 3.62 16.68 1.67
C GLY A 248 4.21 17.14 3.00
N LEU A 249 5.29 16.53 3.51
CA LEU A 249 5.96 16.98 4.73
C LEU A 249 6.34 18.46 4.66
N ASP A 250 6.85 18.91 3.51
CA ASP A 250 7.27 20.31 3.30
C ASP A 250 6.08 21.27 3.34
N ASP A 251 4.88 20.83 2.97
CA ASP A 251 3.68 21.65 3.02
C ASP A 251 3.22 21.85 4.47
N PHE A 252 3.33 20.84 5.33
CA PHE A 252 3.12 21.00 6.76
C PHE A 252 4.16 21.95 7.40
N ILE A 253 5.41 21.87 6.98
CA ILE A 253 6.47 22.78 7.47
C ILE A 253 6.16 24.23 7.03
N LYS A 254 5.80 24.45 5.76
CA LYS A 254 5.38 25.79 5.27
C LYS A 254 4.15 26.29 6.02
N LEU A 255 3.11 25.45 6.17
CA LEU A 255 1.90 25.77 6.90
C LEU A 255 2.22 26.22 8.33
N SER A 256 3.15 25.54 9.01
CA SER A 256 3.54 25.85 10.38
C SER A 256 4.14 27.25 10.58
N TYR A 257 4.69 27.86 9.53
CA TYR A 257 5.21 29.23 9.55
C TYR A 257 4.14 30.29 9.23
N MET A 258 2.99 29.86 8.69
CA MET A 258 1.88 30.74 8.32
C MET A 258 0.84 30.88 9.43
N LEU A 259 0.82 29.91 10.35
CA LEU A 259 -0.19 29.82 11.42
C LEU A 259 0.27 30.59 12.68
N SER A 260 -0.68 31.15 13.41
CA SER A 260 -0.44 31.76 14.73
C SER A 260 -0.21 30.69 15.81
N ASP A 261 0.20 31.12 17.00
CA ASP A 261 0.42 30.24 18.15
C ASP A 261 -0.87 29.55 18.67
N GLU A 262 -2.05 29.95 18.20
CA GLU A 262 -3.31 29.29 18.52
C GLU A 262 -3.42 27.90 17.88
N TYR A 263 -2.65 27.65 16.81
CA TYR A 263 -2.62 26.38 16.08
C TYR A 263 -1.46 25.49 16.53
N LYS A 264 -1.69 24.19 16.43
CA LYS A 264 -0.64 23.19 16.60
C LYS A 264 -0.75 22.14 15.51
N ILE A 265 0.34 21.91 14.79
CA ILE A 265 0.42 20.79 13.85
C ILE A 265 0.94 19.57 14.59
N VAL A 266 0.29 18.43 14.39
CA VAL A 266 0.69 17.12 14.90
C VAL A 266 0.96 16.20 13.70
N LEU A 267 2.15 15.61 13.62
CA LEU A 267 2.51 14.65 12.57
C LEU A 267 2.79 13.29 13.17
N VAL A 268 2.06 12.28 12.75
CA VAL A 268 2.26 10.87 13.13
C VAL A 268 3.01 10.14 12.01
N GLY A 269 3.98 9.29 12.40
CA GLY A 269 4.79 8.48 11.49
C GLY A 269 6.09 9.13 11.04
N VAL A 270 6.55 10.18 11.72
CA VAL A 270 7.85 10.81 11.44
C VAL A 270 8.99 9.94 11.96
N SER A 271 10.07 9.85 11.20
CA SER A 271 11.31 9.20 11.67
C SER A 271 12.01 10.04 12.76
N LYS A 272 12.92 9.42 13.49
CA LYS A 272 13.74 10.15 14.50
C LYS A 272 14.52 11.30 13.91
N GLU A 273 15.01 11.16 12.70
CA GLU A 273 15.77 12.17 11.97
C GLU A 273 14.87 13.33 11.52
N GLU A 274 13.69 13.03 11.00
CA GLU A 274 12.69 14.04 10.63
C GLU A 274 12.24 14.81 11.85
N LYS A 275 11.87 14.11 12.94
CA LYS A 275 11.43 14.72 14.20
C LYS A 275 12.42 15.77 14.74
N LYS A 276 13.73 15.51 14.63
CA LYS A 276 14.77 16.48 15.06
C LYS A 276 14.81 17.74 14.20
N LYS A 277 14.33 17.68 12.97
CA LYS A 277 14.34 18.78 12.00
C LYS A 277 13.04 19.57 11.98
N LEU A 278 11.98 19.07 12.62
CA LEU A 278 10.68 19.74 12.64
C LEU A 278 10.77 21.09 13.39
N PRO A 279 10.08 22.14 12.91
CA PRO A 279 9.86 23.37 13.66
C PRO A 279 9.21 23.10 15.02
N LYS A 280 9.47 23.92 16.02
CA LYS A 280 8.87 23.80 17.38
C LYS A 280 7.34 23.87 17.37
N SER A 281 6.77 24.54 16.38
CA SER A 281 5.32 24.61 16.14
C SER A 281 4.69 23.26 15.73
N ILE A 282 5.51 22.27 15.31
CA ILE A 282 5.07 20.93 14.93
C ILE A 282 5.42 19.93 16.02
N LEU A 283 4.44 19.15 16.49
CA LEU A 283 4.63 17.98 17.35
C LEU A 283 4.80 16.73 16.48
N GLY A 284 5.98 16.14 16.46
CA GLY A 284 6.25 14.88 15.76
C GLY A 284 6.08 13.66 16.67
N ILE A 285 5.28 12.70 16.25
CA ILE A 285 5.08 11.38 16.88
C ILE A 285 5.65 10.32 15.93
N GLU A 286 6.63 9.52 16.40
CA GLU A 286 7.31 8.54 15.53
C GLU A 286 6.36 7.41 15.10
N ARG A 287 5.61 6.87 16.05
CA ARG A 287 4.62 5.82 15.82
C ARG A 287 3.67 5.74 17.01
N THR A 288 2.41 5.40 16.76
CA THR A 288 1.48 5.00 17.79
C THR A 288 1.76 3.56 18.25
N ASN A 289 1.44 3.23 19.50
CA ASN A 289 1.64 1.89 20.04
C ASN A 289 0.59 0.90 19.52
N SER A 290 -0.59 1.43 19.18
CA SER A 290 -1.70 0.63 18.65
C SER A 290 -2.54 1.44 17.66
N VAL A 291 -3.49 0.80 17.01
CA VAL A 291 -4.46 1.45 16.12
C VAL A 291 -5.54 2.19 16.92
N GLU A 292 -5.83 1.76 18.14
CA GLU A 292 -6.73 2.43 19.08
C GLU A 292 -6.14 3.79 19.51
N GLU A 293 -4.85 3.86 19.84
CA GLU A 293 -4.17 5.13 20.12
C GLU A 293 -4.24 6.08 18.90
N LEU A 294 -4.15 5.56 17.70
CA LEU A 294 -4.32 6.37 16.49
C LEU A 294 -5.75 6.90 16.36
N ALA A 295 -6.77 6.09 16.69
CA ALA A 295 -8.18 6.51 16.70
C ALA A 295 -8.45 7.58 17.78
N GLU A 296 -7.82 7.47 18.98
CA GLU A 296 -7.85 8.50 20.03
C GLU A 296 -7.26 9.82 19.55
N ILE A 297 -6.15 9.78 18.80
CA ILE A 297 -5.53 10.98 18.21
C ILE A 297 -6.44 11.59 17.17
N TYR A 298 -6.99 10.80 16.23
CA TYR A 298 -7.96 11.30 15.25
C TYR A 298 -9.13 12.01 15.94
N THR A 299 -9.76 11.39 16.93
CA THR A 299 -10.90 11.98 17.65
C THR A 299 -10.54 13.26 18.40
N ALA A 300 -9.30 13.37 18.88
CA ALA A 300 -8.86 14.50 19.69
C ALA A 300 -8.51 15.76 18.92
N VAL A 301 -8.41 15.72 17.59
CA VAL A 301 -7.96 16.86 16.77
C VAL A 301 -9.12 17.58 16.11
N ASP A 302 -8.92 18.84 15.71
CA ASP A 302 -9.97 19.66 15.11
C ASP A 302 -10.10 19.40 13.61
N MET A 303 -8.99 19.00 12.95
CA MET A 303 -9.01 18.67 11.53
C MET A 303 -7.84 17.74 11.16
N PHE A 304 -8.09 16.90 10.18
CA PHE A 304 -7.07 16.08 9.53
C PHE A 304 -6.75 16.69 8.16
N PHE A 305 -5.48 16.96 7.89
CA PHE A 305 -5.00 17.39 6.58
C PHE A 305 -4.21 16.28 5.92
N ASN A 306 -4.69 15.79 4.77
CA ASN A 306 -3.93 14.89 3.92
C ASN A 306 -3.25 15.69 2.81
N ALA A 307 -2.00 16.06 3.02
CA ALA A 307 -1.19 16.80 2.05
C ALA A 307 -0.58 15.91 0.95
N SER A 308 -1.08 14.68 0.78
CA SER A 308 -0.59 13.78 -0.26
C SER A 308 -1.03 14.27 -1.65
N VAL A 309 -0.06 14.37 -2.56
CA VAL A 309 -0.33 14.71 -3.98
C VAL A 309 -0.62 13.49 -4.84
N GLU A 310 -0.46 12.29 -4.28
CA GLU A 310 -0.79 11.00 -4.92
C GLU A 310 -1.30 10.01 -3.87
N GLU A 311 -2.54 9.61 -4.01
CA GLU A 311 -3.17 8.52 -3.26
C GLU A 311 -3.87 7.57 -4.22
N THR A 312 -3.91 6.30 -3.87
CA THR A 312 -4.76 5.34 -4.56
C THR A 312 -6.08 5.11 -3.85
N PHE A 313 -6.15 5.45 -2.57
CA PHE A 313 -7.38 5.40 -1.75
C PHE A 313 -7.37 6.39 -0.57
N GLY A 314 -6.23 6.53 0.14
CA GLY A 314 -6.13 7.45 1.28
C GLY A 314 -6.74 6.90 2.57
N LEU A 315 -6.36 5.70 3.03
CA LEU A 315 -6.84 5.11 4.29
C LEU A 315 -6.85 6.09 5.48
N PRO A 316 -5.80 6.91 5.74
CA PRO A 316 -5.82 7.88 6.84
C PRO A 316 -6.98 8.89 6.76
N THR A 317 -7.41 9.24 5.55
CA THR A 317 -8.55 10.17 5.34
C THR A 317 -9.86 9.53 5.81
N VAL A 318 -10.14 8.30 5.43
CA VAL A 318 -11.37 7.60 5.86
C VAL A 318 -11.33 7.20 7.33
N GLU A 319 -10.15 6.90 7.89
CA GLU A 319 -9.94 6.66 9.32
C GLU A 319 -10.30 7.94 10.13
N ALA A 320 -9.82 9.11 9.70
CA ALA A 320 -10.14 10.39 10.32
C ALA A 320 -11.64 10.70 10.27
N MET A 321 -12.26 10.55 9.09
CA MET A 321 -13.71 10.75 8.91
C MET A 321 -14.54 9.83 9.80
N ALA A 322 -14.16 8.56 9.94
CA ALA A 322 -14.84 7.60 10.80
C ALA A 322 -14.73 7.97 12.29
N CYS A 323 -13.63 8.61 12.70
CA CYS A 323 -13.44 9.16 14.05
C CYS A 323 -14.18 10.52 14.27
N GLY A 324 -14.95 11.00 13.27
CA GLY A 324 -15.71 12.26 13.35
C GLY A 324 -14.87 13.51 13.08
N THR A 325 -13.65 13.38 12.58
CA THR A 325 -12.73 14.48 12.34
C THR A 325 -12.92 15.05 10.93
N PRO A 326 -13.15 16.37 10.78
CA PRO A 326 -13.17 17.03 9.47
C PRO A 326 -11.86 16.81 8.71
N VAL A 327 -11.96 16.60 7.38
CA VAL A 327 -10.78 16.33 6.55
C VAL A 327 -10.59 17.40 5.49
N ILE A 328 -9.33 17.71 5.20
CA ILE A 328 -8.89 18.54 4.08
C ILE A 328 -7.95 17.69 3.24
N VAL A 329 -8.17 17.64 1.94
CA VAL A 329 -7.37 16.87 0.99
C VAL A 329 -7.09 17.70 -0.25
N TYR A 330 -6.04 17.38 -0.99
CA TYR A 330 -5.83 17.91 -2.35
C TYR A 330 -6.75 17.18 -3.33
N ASP A 331 -7.36 17.91 -4.25
CA ASP A 331 -8.13 17.37 -5.37
C ASP A 331 -7.16 16.99 -6.51
N CYS A 332 -6.52 15.82 -6.42
CA CYS A 332 -5.47 15.41 -7.36
C CYS A 332 -5.58 13.95 -7.85
N THR A 333 -5.86 12.98 -6.99
CA THR A 333 -5.99 11.55 -7.36
C THR A 333 -7.19 10.92 -6.65
N ALA A 334 -7.04 9.82 -5.92
CA ALA A 334 -8.15 9.17 -5.23
C ALA A 334 -8.40 9.73 -3.82
#